data_231739a82fa00042fbeb60432e6ec81a
#
_entry.id   231739a82fa00042fbeb60432e6ec81a
#
_cell.length_a   1.000
_cell.length_b   1.000
_cell.length_c   1.000
_cell.angle_alpha   90.00
_cell.angle_beta   90.00
_cell.angle_gamma   90.00
#
_symmetry.space_group_name_H-M   'P 1'
#
loop_
_entity.id
_entity.type
_entity.pdbx_description
1 polymer ?
#
loop_
_entity_poly.entity_id
_entity_poly.type
_entity_poly.pdbx_seq_one_letter_code
_entity_poly.pdbx_strand_id
1 'polypeptide(L)'
;PFLYALAPLPYTTGLIPLGLKDEIDVEFLPPVSEAVNMTFSERNKRGFKLGMKKGIDFFFGLGSVAYYVSLSVAAMSEGGKGGSKLKKMMSMSPSMVLRYLKAKQLCKKENRELKPKDLFTLKGFVCAGTDNRCYKDDLEDLWGVRPIEVFSGTEPSCIGIETWSRNGLYFFPDTCFYEFMPEEEMRKNMEDPSYQPRTICMDEVQAGEVYEIVLTVLKGGAFARYRVGDMYRCLGLTSREDETRIPRFEYIDRVPDIIDIAGFTRISRNSIENVIRLSGLGIQDWTALKEFTPDKGRPYLHLYVELT
;
A
#
# COMPACT_ATOMS: atom_id res chain seq x y z
N PRO A 1 -6.20 18.51 8.94
CA PRO A 1 -7.08 17.40 8.57
C PRO A 1 -6.26 16.19 8.07
N PHE A 2 -6.63 15.00 8.52
CA PHE A 2 -5.95 13.75 8.24
C PHE A 2 -6.88 12.81 7.45
N LEU A 3 -6.62 12.69 6.15
CA LEU A 3 -7.33 11.75 5.28
C LEU A 3 -6.73 10.34 5.45
N TYR A 4 -7.57 9.37 5.77
CA TYR A 4 -7.17 7.98 5.81
C TYR A 4 -8.00 7.12 4.85
N ALA A 5 -7.29 6.36 4.03
CA ALA A 5 -7.85 5.48 3.00
C ALA A 5 -7.35 4.04 3.25
N LEU A 6 -7.78 3.47 4.37
CA LEU A 6 -7.34 2.20 4.92
C LEU A 6 -8.48 1.18 4.89
N ALA A 7 -8.15 -0.11 4.91
CA ALA A 7 -9.14 -1.17 4.96
C ALA A 7 -10.02 -1.04 6.23
N PRO A 8 -11.30 -1.47 6.18
CA PRO A 8 -12.17 -1.46 7.35
C PRO A 8 -11.77 -2.54 8.36
N LEU A 9 -12.42 -2.54 9.52
CA LEU A 9 -12.36 -3.67 10.45
C LEU A 9 -12.80 -4.97 9.73
N PRO A 10 -12.21 -6.14 10.04
CA PRO A 10 -11.26 -6.38 11.13
C PRO A 10 -9.76 -6.21 10.78
N TYR A 11 -9.43 -5.67 9.63
CA TYR A 11 -8.04 -5.49 9.23
C TYR A 11 -7.29 -4.54 10.16
N THR A 12 -6.00 -4.81 10.43
CA THR A 12 -5.14 -3.97 11.28
C THR A 12 -5.15 -2.51 10.86
N THR A 13 -5.12 -2.24 9.56
CA THR A 13 -5.18 -0.86 9.05
C THR A 13 -6.47 -0.14 9.44
N GLY A 14 -7.57 -0.87 9.68
CA GLY A 14 -8.81 -0.31 10.22
C GLY A 14 -8.75 0.03 11.70
N LEU A 15 -7.86 -0.60 12.46
CA LEU A 15 -7.64 -0.33 13.89
C LEU A 15 -6.80 0.92 14.13
N ILE A 16 -5.93 1.30 13.19
CA ILE A 16 -5.00 2.43 13.34
C ILE A 16 -5.74 3.73 13.68
N PRO A 17 -6.75 4.18 12.93
CA PRO A 17 -7.48 5.41 13.28
C PRO A 17 -8.18 5.33 14.63
N LEU A 18 -8.65 4.14 15.04
CA LEU A 18 -9.28 3.92 16.35
C LEU A 18 -8.27 4.06 17.50
N GLY A 19 -7.07 3.52 17.34
CA GLY A 19 -6.00 3.64 18.33
C GLY A 19 -5.43 5.06 18.43
N LEU A 20 -5.38 5.78 17.31
CA LEU A 20 -4.77 7.10 17.26
C LEU A 20 -5.72 8.26 17.59
N LYS A 21 -7.03 8.07 17.52
CA LYS A 21 -8.03 9.16 17.61
C LYS A 21 -7.94 9.99 18.90
N ASP A 22 -7.52 9.37 19.98
CA ASP A 22 -7.43 9.98 21.31
C ASP A 22 -5.97 10.29 21.71
N GLU A 23 -5.00 9.86 20.90
CA GLU A 23 -3.55 9.99 21.17
C GLU A 23 -2.91 11.16 20.41
N ILE A 24 -3.49 11.54 19.25
CA ILE A 24 -2.96 12.60 18.42
C ILE A 24 -4.02 13.65 18.11
N ASP A 25 -3.62 14.92 18.17
CA ASP A 25 -4.49 16.07 17.89
C ASP A 25 -4.61 16.30 16.38
N VAL A 26 -5.41 15.45 15.72
CA VAL A 26 -5.72 15.55 14.30
C VAL A 26 -7.21 15.35 14.04
N GLU A 27 -7.72 16.05 13.04
CA GLU A 27 -9.07 15.83 12.56
C GLU A 27 -9.09 14.72 11.51
N PHE A 28 -9.59 13.55 11.85
CA PHE A 28 -9.73 12.42 10.92
C PHE A 28 -10.82 12.65 9.88
N LEU A 29 -10.55 12.31 8.62
CA LEU A 29 -11.47 12.42 7.49
C LEU A 29 -11.72 11.06 6.82
N PRO A 30 -12.93 10.47 6.96
CA PRO A 30 -14.05 10.93 7.78
C PRO A 30 -13.78 10.77 9.27
N PRO A 31 -14.60 11.39 10.16
CA PRO A 31 -14.51 11.15 11.60
C PRO A 31 -14.57 9.65 11.90
N VAL A 32 -13.73 9.17 12.83
CA VAL A 32 -13.62 7.74 13.12
C VAL A 32 -14.96 7.15 13.56
N SER A 33 -15.74 7.90 14.33
CA SER A 33 -17.09 7.49 14.77
C SER A 33 -18.09 7.29 13.61
N GLU A 34 -17.99 8.09 12.54
CA GLU A 34 -18.83 7.89 11.34
C GLU A 34 -18.34 6.67 10.52
N ALA A 35 -17.04 6.47 10.48
CA ALA A 35 -16.39 5.51 9.57
C ALA A 35 -16.58 4.03 9.96
N VAL A 36 -16.88 3.75 11.23
CA VAL A 36 -17.02 2.38 11.76
C VAL A 36 -18.06 1.56 10.98
N ASN A 37 -19.16 2.20 10.57
CA ASN A 37 -20.25 1.55 9.86
C ASN A 37 -20.21 1.72 8.33
N MET A 38 -19.12 2.29 7.78
CA MET A 38 -18.98 2.54 6.35
C MET A 38 -18.22 1.41 5.67
N THR A 39 -18.64 1.04 4.47
CA THR A 39 -17.83 0.24 3.56
C THR A 39 -16.57 1.00 3.16
N PHE A 40 -15.57 0.28 2.65
CA PHE A 40 -14.32 0.88 2.17
C PHE A 40 -14.56 2.00 1.13
N SER A 41 -15.44 1.75 0.16
CA SER A 41 -15.77 2.73 -0.88
C SER A 41 -16.49 3.97 -0.33
N GLU A 42 -17.44 3.80 0.57
CA GLU A 42 -18.17 4.91 1.21
C GLU A 42 -17.23 5.77 2.04
N ARG A 43 -16.35 5.15 2.83
CA ARG A 43 -15.36 5.83 3.66
C ARG A 43 -14.43 6.69 2.81
N ASN A 44 -13.85 6.13 1.76
CA ASN A 44 -12.95 6.86 0.86
C ASN A 44 -13.66 8.03 0.18
N LYS A 45 -14.86 7.82 -0.34
CA LYS A 45 -15.68 8.89 -0.94
C LYS A 45 -16.02 10.00 0.07
N ARG A 46 -16.41 9.60 1.30
CA ARG A 46 -16.75 10.54 2.36
C ARG A 46 -15.52 11.33 2.83
N GLY A 47 -14.42 10.63 3.08
CA GLY A 47 -13.14 11.23 3.49
C GLY A 47 -12.64 12.25 2.48
N PHE A 48 -12.59 11.87 1.21
CA PHE A 48 -12.18 12.76 0.14
C PHE A 48 -13.11 13.98 -0.03
N LYS A 49 -14.43 13.78 0.07
CA LYS A 49 -15.41 14.89 0.04
C LYS A 49 -15.17 15.88 1.18
N LEU A 50 -14.86 15.39 2.39
CA LEU A 50 -14.49 16.22 3.52
C LEU A 50 -13.14 16.93 3.31
N GLY A 51 -12.16 16.24 2.74
CA GLY A 51 -10.87 16.80 2.35
C GLY A 51 -11.02 17.96 1.35
N MET A 52 -11.90 17.82 0.37
CA MET A 52 -12.23 18.89 -0.56
C MET A 52 -12.91 20.10 0.13
N LYS A 53 -13.55 19.91 1.28
CA LYS A 53 -14.15 20.99 2.06
C LYS A 53 -13.15 21.65 3.02
N LYS A 54 -12.32 20.84 3.70
CA LYS A 54 -11.50 21.29 4.84
C LYS A 54 -10.01 21.44 4.52
N GLY A 55 -9.56 20.84 3.40
CA GLY A 55 -8.16 20.59 3.09
C GLY A 55 -7.70 19.23 3.57
N ILE A 56 -6.48 18.85 3.18
CA ILE A 56 -5.79 17.62 3.60
C ILE A 56 -4.36 18.02 3.96
N ASP A 57 -3.96 17.80 5.21
CA ASP A 57 -2.59 18.06 5.69
C ASP A 57 -1.79 16.75 5.76
N PHE A 58 -2.47 15.65 6.11
CA PHE A 58 -1.87 14.33 6.20
C PHE A 58 -2.70 13.33 5.42
N PHE A 59 -2.03 12.39 4.78
CA PHE A 59 -2.66 11.27 4.08
C PHE A 59 -2.04 9.96 4.55
N PHE A 60 -2.87 8.99 4.92
CA PHE A 60 -2.48 7.62 5.16
C PHE A 60 -3.41 6.66 4.42
N GLY A 61 -2.87 5.84 3.55
CA GLY A 61 -3.70 4.91 2.77
C GLY A 61 -2.87 3.90 1.99
N LEU A 62 -3.57 3.07 1.23
CA LEU A 62 -2.93 2.18 0.28
C LEU A 62 -2.43 3.01 -0.91
N GLY A 63 -1.22 2.74 -1.38
CA GLY A 63 -0.61 3.49 -2.48
C GLY A 63 -1.47 3.50 -3.74
N SER A 64 -2.05 2.35 -4.10
CA SER A 64 -2.99 2.22 -5.21
C SER A 64 -4.24 3.12 -5.02
N VAL A 65 -4.82 3.17 -3.81
CA VAL A 65 -5.99 4.02 -3.52
C VAL A 65 -5.63 5.49 -3.63
N ALA A 66 -4.49 5.91 -3.07
CA ALA A 66 -3.98 7.26 -3.19
C ALA A 66 -3.85 7.69 -4.65
N TYR A 67 -3.35 6.77 -5.50
CA TYR A 67 -3.22 7.00 -6.92
C TYR A 67 -4.60 7.19 -7.60
N TYR A 68 -5.56 6.28 -7.37
CA TYR A 68 -6.92 6.40 -7.95
C TYR A 68 -7.70 7.61 -7.45
N VAL A 69 -7.52 8.01 -6.19
CA VAL A 69 -8.04 9.27 -5.67
C VAL A 69 -7.48 10.45 -6.46
N SER A 70 -6.19 10.41 -6.82
CA SER A 70 -5.53 11.45 -7.61
C SER A 70 -6.12 11.61 -9.00
N LEU A 71 -6.45 10.50 -9.67
CA LEU A 71 -7.13 10.52 -10.97
C LEU A 71 -8.51 11.19 -10.88
N SER A 72 -9.19 11.04 -9.75
CA SER A 72 -10.48 11.71 -9.51
C SER A 72 -10.33 13.24 -9.42
N VAL A 73 -9.18 13.74 -8.95
CA VAL A 73 -8.87 15.18 -8.94
C VAL A 73 -8.62 15.68 -10.36
N ALA A 74 -7.84 14.97 -11.16
CA ALA A 74 -7.59 15.30 -12.56
C ALA A 74 -8.90 15.41 -13.34
N ALA A 75 -9.80 14.44 -13.21
CA ALA A 75 -11.13 14.43 -13.84
C ALA A 75 -12.03 15.62 -13.41
N MET A 76 -11.73 16.31 -12.32
CA MET A 76 -12.45 17.54 -11.94
C MET A 76 -12.10 18.72 -12.85
N SER A 77 -10.97 18.71 -13.54
CA SER A 77 -10.55 19.74 -14.49
C SER A 77 -11.23 19.57 -15.85
N GLU A 78 -11.53 18.36 -16.24
CA GLU A 78 -12.24 18.03 -17.47
C GLU A 78 -13.73 18.38 -17.35
N GLY A 79 -14.20 19.14 -18.28
CA GLY A 79 -15.49 19.83 -18.25
C GLY A 79 -16.75 18.99 -18.04
N GLY A 80 -17.19 18.78 -16.83
CA GLY A 80 -18.59 18.43 -16.56
C GLY A 80 -19.56 19.57 -16.92
N LYS A 81 -20.77 19.23 -17.46
CA LYS A 81 -21.82 20.18 -17.80
C LYS A 81 -22.10 21.14 -16.64
N GLY A 82 -22.31 22.44 -16.94
CA GLY A 82 -22.29 23.57 -15.99
C GLY A 82 -22.99 23.43 -14.64
N GLY A 83 -24.10 22.69 -14.52
CA GLY A 83 -24.81 22.48 -13.24
C GLY A 83 -24.04 21.61 -12.22
N SER A 84 -23.19 20.68 -12.67
CA SER A 84 -22.36 19.85 -11.81
C SER A 84 -21.19 20.63 -11.18
N LYS A 85 -20.65 21.64 -11.88
CA LYS A 85 -19.53 22.47 -11.37
C LYS A 85 -19.95 23.36 -10.21
N LEU A 86 -21.09 24.03 -10.33
CA LEU A 86 -21.62 24.92 -9.29
C LEU A 86 -21.90 24.12 -8.00
N LYS A 87 -22.51 22.94 -8.11
CA LYS A 87 -22.79 22.06 -6.96
C LYS A 87 -21.52 21.56 -6.28
N LYS A 88 -20.45 21.26 -7.04
CA LYS A 88 -19.14 20.89 -6.49
C LYS A 88 -18.47 22.05 -5.76
N MET A 89 -18.49 23.27 -6.33
CA MET A 89 -17.94 24.45 -5.68
C MET A 89 -18.70 24.83 -4.39
N MET A 90 -20.02 24.67 -4.38
CA MET A 90 -20.84 24.93 -3.16
C MET A 90 -20.53 23.94 -2.02
N SER A 91 -19.92 22.79 -2.29
CA SER A 91 -19.51 21.84 -1.27
C SER A 91 -18.13 22.11 -0.68
N MET A 92 -17.36 23.07 -1.21
CA MET A 92 -16.03 23.45 -0.73
C MET A 92 -16.10 24.63 0.24
N SER A 93 -15.09 24.76 1.12
CA SER A 93 -14.93 25.98 1.90
C SER A 93 -14.49 27.15 1.00
N PRO A 94 -14.72 28.41 1.40
CA PRO A 94 -14.29 29.57 0.61
C PRO A 94 -12.78 29.55 0.28
N SER A 95 -11.95 29.11 1.23
CA SER A 95 -10.51 28.96 1.03
C SER A 95 -10.16 27.91 -0.02
N MET A 96 -10.86 26.78 -0.01
CA MET A 96 -10.67 25.72 -1.00
C MET A 96 -11.18 26.12 -2.40
N VAL A 97 -12.27 26.87 -2.48
CA VAL A 97 -12.74 27.46 -3.75
C VAL A 97 -11.67 28.37 -4.34
N LEU A 98 -11.08 29.24 -3.51
CA LEU A 98 -10.02 30.14 -3.96
C LEU A 98 -8.78 29.38 -4.45
N ARG A 99 -8.34 28.35 -3.71
CA ARG A 99 -7.24 27.44 -4.13
C ARG A 99 -7.57 26.77 -5.45
N TYR A 100 -8.75 26.20 -5.59
CA TYR A 100 -9.19 25.53 -6.82
C TYR A 100 -9.19 26.48 -8.03
N LEU A 101 -9.68 27.73 -7.87
CA LEU A 101 -9.68 28.69 -8.96
C LEU A 101 -8.28 29.11 -9.37
N LYS A 102 -7.37 29.37 -8.39
CA LYS A 102 -5.95 29.64 -8.65
C LYS A 102 -5.26 28.48 -9.34
N ALA A 103 -5.44 27.26 -8.81
CA ALA A 103 -4.89 26.03 -9.38
C ALA A 103 -5.34 25.82 -10.82
N LYS A 104 -6.64 26.01 -11.10
CA LYS A 104 -7.19 25.87 -12.44
C LYS A 104 -6.63 26.92 -13.43
N GLN A 105 -6.42 28.15 -12.97
CA GLN A 105 -5.80 29.20 -13.80
C GLN A 105 -4.34 28.84 -14.13
N LEU A 106 -3.58 28.33 -13.14
CA LEU A 106 -2.21 27.90 -13.30
C LEU A 106 -2.12 26.71 -14.27
N CYS A 107 -2.92 25.65 -14.05
CA CYS A 107 -2.96 24.48 -14.92
C CYS A 107 -3.31 24.83 -16.37
N LYS A 108 -4.24 25.78 -16.57
CA LYS A 108 -4.56 26.28 -17.92
C LYS A 108 -3.37 27.00 -18.57
N LYS A 109 -2.63 27.81 -17.80
CA LYS A 109 -1.43 28.51 -18.28
C LYS A 109 -0.30 27.54 -18.64
N GLU A 110 -0.16 26.47 -17.85
CA GLU A 110 0.88 25.45 -18.02
C GLU A 110 0.46 24.31 -18.96
N ASN A 111 -0.76 24.35 -19.50
CA ASN A 111 -1.34 23.33 -20.38
C ASN A 111 -1.24 21.90 -19.77
N ARG A 112 -1.59 21.77 -18.51
CA ARG A 112 -1.59 20.50 -17.78
C ARG A 112 -2.87 20.26 -16.98
N GLU A 113 -3.09 19.05 -16.58
CA GLU A 113 -4.19 18.66 -15.70
C GLU A 113 -3.96 19.10 -14.24
N LEU A 114 -5.07 19.18 -13.51
CA LEU A 114 -5.08 19.47 -12.09
C LEU A 114 -4.58 18.26 -11.29
N LYS A 115 -3.60 18.50 -10.43
CA LYS A 115 -3.05 17.49 -9.52
C LYS A 115 -3.46 17.78 -8.07
N PRO A 116 -3.49 16.77 -7.19
CA PRO A 116 -3.74 16.98 -5.75
C PRO A 116 -2.85 18.07 -5.12
N LYS A 117 -1.57 18.14 -5.47
CA LYS A 117 -0.62 19.16 -4.98
C LYS A 117 -1.02 20.61 -5.30
N ASP A 118 -1.85 20.81 -6.30
CA ASP A 118 -2.37 22.14 -6.63
C ASP A 118 -3.47 22.60 -5.64
N LEU A 119 -4.11 21.65 -4.96
CA LEU A 119 -5.20 21.89 -4.00
C LEU A 119 -4.77 21.74 -2.55
N PHE A 120 -3.89 20.78 -2.29
CA PHE A 120 -3.47 20.37 -0.96
C PHE A 120 -1.97 20.56 -0.78
N THR A 121 -1.56 20.91 0.43
CA THR A 121 -0.14 20.98 0.81
C THR A 121 0.05 19.94 1.93
N LEU A 122 0.42 18.72 1.55
CA LEU A 122 0.65 17.66 2.52
C LEU A 122 1.88 17.98 3.39
N LYS A 123 1.73 17.75 4.70
CA LYS A 123 2.80 17.76 5.69
C LYS A 123 3.36 16.37 5.94
N GLY A 124 2.55 15.35 5.71
CA GLY A 124 2.96 13.95 5.81
C GLY A 124 2.12 13.06 4.90
N PHE A 125 2.79 12.08 4.30
CA PHE A 125 2.18 11.10 3.41
C PHE A 125 2.74 9.71 3.73
N VAL A 126 1.87 8.81 4.15
CA VAL A 126 2.20 7.43 4.48
C VAL A 126 1.41 6.48 3.59
N CYS A 127 2.08 5.51 3.02
CA CYS A 127 1.46 4.45 2.22
C CYS A 127 1.70 3.08 2.85
N ALA A 128 0.63 2.30 2.97
CA ALA A 128 0.67 0.87 3.25
C ALA A 128 0.37 0.07 1.98
N GLY A 129 0.67 -1.22 2.00
CA GLY A 129 0.38 -2.15 0.90
C GLY A 129 1.63 -2.73 0.27
N THR A 130 1.44 -3.69 -0.63
CA THR A 130 2.53 -4.49 -1.20
C THR A 130 3.19 -3.84 -2.41
N ASP A 131 2.44 -3.28 -3.33
CA ASP A 131 2.97 -2.72 -4.58
C ASP A 131 3.26 -1.20 -4.51
N ASN A 132 3.56 -0.66 -3.32
CA ASN A 132 3.76 0.79 -3.14
C ASN A 132 4.87 1.34 -4.05
N ARG A 133 5.92 0.56 -4.27
CA ARG A 133 7.05 0.95 -5.12
C ARG A 133 6.61 1.42 -6.51
N CYS A 134 5.62 0.76 -7.11
CA CYS A 134 5.12 1.11 -8.45
C CYS A 134 4.41 2.47 -8.50
N TYR A 135 4.00 2.98 -7.35
CA TYR A 135 3.22 4.22 -7.25
C TYR A 135 4.01 5.39 -6.66
N LYS A 136 5.15 5.15 -6.00
CA LYS A 136 5.88 6.20 -5.24
C LYS A 136 6.22 7.43 -6.07
N ASP A 137 6.77 7.23 -7.27
CA ASP A 137 7.19 8.33 -8.14
C ASP A 137 5.97 9.11 -8.67
N ASP A 138 4.93 8.40 -9.10
CA ASP A 138 3.67 9.02 -9.53
C ASP A 138 3.01 9.78 -8.37
N LEU A 139 3.00 9.19 -7.18
CA LEU A 139 2.41 9.83 -5.99
C LEU A 139 3.18 11.06 -5.56
N GLU A 140 4.51 11.05 -5.66
CA GLU A 140 5.34 12.23 -5.41
C GLU A 140 5.02 13.35 -6.41
N ASP A 141 4.91 13.03 -7.70
CA ASP A 141 4.53 14.01 -8.72
C ASP A 141 3.10 14.54 -8.52
N LEU A 142 2.18 13.68 -8.12
CA LEU A 142 0.76 14.04 -7.93
C LEU A 142 0.51 14.83 -6.65
N TRP A 143 1.16 14.50 -5.54
CA TRP A 143 0.91 15.08 -4.23
C TRP A 143 1.98 16.07 -3.76
N GLY A 144 3.14 16.12 -4.44
CA GLY A 144 4.26 16.98 -4.11
C GLY A 144 5.08 16.52 -2.90
N VAL A 145 4.76 15.34 -2.38
CA VAL A 145 5.47 14.70 -1.25
C VAL A 145 5.61 13.22 -1.55
N ARG A 146 6.85 12.71 -1.52
CA ARG A 146 7.09 11.26 -1.65
C ARG A 146 6.53 10.55 -0.44
N PRO A 147 5.70 9.50 -0.59
CA PRO A 147 5.17 8.77 0.56
C PRO A 147 6.25 8.00 1.30
N ILE A 148 6.09 7.91 2.63
CA ILE A 148 6.81 6.95 3.48
C ILE A 148 6.02 5.65 3.44
N GLU A 149 6.72 4.54 3.23
CA GLU A 149 6.13 3.22 3.25
C GLU A 149 6.10 2.66 4.66
N VAL A 150 4.96 2.07 5.01
CA VAL A 150 4.79 1.30 6.25
C VAL A 150 4.33 -0.10 5.88
N PHE A 151 4.90 -1.09 6.54
CA PHE A 151 4.47 -2.47 6.40
C PHE A 151 3.81 -2.97 7.69
N SER A 152 2.61 -3.48 7.53
CA SER A 152 1.79 -4.00 8.63
C SER A 152 0.96 -5.20 8.17
N GLY A 153 0.77 -6.14 9.08
CA GLY A 153 -0.12 -7.28 8.90
C GLY A 153 -1.13 -7.36 10.04
N THR A 154 -2.15 -8.16 9.88
CA THR A 154 -3.15 -8.36 10.95
C THR A 154 -2.54 -9.08 12.15
N GLU A 155 -1.65 -10.02 11.90
CA GLU A 155 -0.99 -10.84 12.89
C GLU A 155 0.02 -10.06 13.75
N PRO A 156 1.00 -9.36 13.14
CA PRO A 156 2.04 -8.65 13.90
C PRO A 156 1.72 -7.18 14.17
N SER A 157 0.61 -6.66 13.65
CA SER A 157 0.32 -5.22 13.58
C SER A 157 1.30 -4.47 12.66
N CYS A 158 1.93 -3.40 13.11
CA CYS A 158 2.95 -2.69 12.32
C CYS A 158 4.32 -3.29 12.63
N ILE A 159 5.03 -3.75 11.61
CA ILE A 159 6.35 -4.39 11.76
C ILE A 159 7.51 -3.59 11.19
N GLY A 160 7.25 -2.65 10.30
CA GLY A 160 8.32 -1.87 9.72
C GLY A 160 7.86 -0.59 9.03
N ILE A 161 8.77 0.35 8.94
CA ILE A 161 8.56 1.64 8.30
C ILE A 161 9.84 2.11 7.61
N GLU A 162 9.70 2.89 6.56
CA GLU A 162 10.80 3.66 6.01
C GLU A 162 11.13 4.86 6.91
N THR A 163 12.37 5.27 6.87
CA THR A 163 12.82 6.53 7.47
C THR A 163 12.76 7.68 6.47
N TRP A 164 13.39 8.81 6.79
CA TRP A 164 13.45 10.00 5.93
C TRP A 164 14.21 9.77 4.62
N SER A 165 15.14 8.80 4.55
CA SER A 165 15.78 8.42 3.28
C SER A 165 14.83 7.76 2.29
N ARG A 166 13.71 7.18 2.79
CA ARG A 166 12.69 6.47 1.98
C ARG A 166 13.28 5.41 1.06
N ASN A 167 14.25 4.71 1.58
CA ASN A 167 15.04 3.72 0.86
C ASN A 167 15.06 2.39 1.62
N GLY A 168 13.89 1.75 1.69
CA GLY A 168 13.68 0.47 2.33
C GLY A 168 13.15 0.56 3.76
N LEU A 169 12.54 -0.54 4.16
CA LEU A 169 11.86 -0.74 5.44
C LEU A 169 12.87 -1.15 6.52
N TYR A 170 12.73 -0.58 7.68
CA TYR A 170 13.37 -1.04 8.92
C TYR A 170 12.34 -1.76 9.76
N PHE A 171 12.60 -3.02 10.10
CA PHE A 171 11.72 -3.76 11.00
C PHE A 171 11.99 -3.36 12.45
N PHE A 172 10.92 -3.15 13.21
CA PHE A 172 11.01 -2.76 14.61
C PHE A 172 11.44 -3.96 15.48
N PRO A 173 12.64 -3.95 16.05
CA PRO A 173 13.22 -5.12 16.72
C PRO A 173 12.52 -5.48 18.03
N ASP A 174 11.69 -4.59 18.57
CA ASP A 174 10.96 -4.73 19.83
C ASP A 174 9.49 -5.11 19.68
N THR A 175 8.97 -5.19 18.45
CA THR A 175 7.57 -5.55 18.22
C THR A 175 7.33 -7.04 18.09
N CYS A 176 8.26 -7.73 17.42
CA CYS A 176 8.23 -9.17 17.19
C CYS A 176 9.64 -9.74 17.26
N PHE A 177 9.75 -11.02 17.48
CA PHE A 177 10.97 -11.76 17.18
C PHE A 177 10.92 -12.17 15.71
N TYR A 178 11.95 -11.78 14.95
CA TYR A 178 12.04 -12.01 13.50
C TYR A 178 13.04 -13.14 13.23
N GLU A 179 12.61 -14.08 12.40
CA GLU A 179 13.48 -15.04 11.76
C GLU A 179 13.38 -14.85 10.24
N PHE A 180 14.44 -15.07 9.55
CA PHE A 180 14.56 -14.93 8.10
C PHE A 180 14.88 -16.30 7.50
N MET A 181 13.98 -16.79 6.66
CA MET A 181 14.18 -18.06 5.94
C MET A 181 14.78 -17.73 4.58
N PRO A 182 16.03 -18.13 4.27
CA PRO A 182 16.60 -17.93 2.96
C PRO A 182 15.71 -18.48 1.84
N GLU A 183 15.66 -17.81 0.70
CA GLU A 183 14.83 -18.23 -0.44
C GLU A 183 15.07 -19.67 -0.85
N GLU A 184 16.33 -20.14 -0.82
CA GLU A 184 16.68 -21.53 -1.13
C GLU A 184 16.02 -22.53 -0.15
N GLU A 185 16.01 -22.22 1.14
CA GLU A 185 15.39 -23.04 2.17
C GLU A 185 13.86 -23.08 2.01
N MET A 186 13.26 -21.96 1.69
CA MET A 186 11.84 -21.85 1.39
C MET A 186 11.48 -22.73 0.18
N ARG A 187 12.27 -22.67 -0.90
CA ARG A 187 12.05 -23.48 -2.11
C ARG A 187 12.15 -24.98 -1.83
N LYS A 188 13.16 -25.43 -1.08
CA LYS A 188 13.27 -26.83 -0.66
C LYS A 188 12.04 -27.32 0.11
N ASN A 189 11.52 -26.49 1.02
CA ASN A 189 10.30 -26.83 1.76
C ASN A 189 9.04 -26.83 0.89
N MET A 190 8.98 -26.01 -0.17
CA MET A 190 7.88 -26.06 -1.15
C MET A 190 7.91 -27.33 -1.99
N GLU A 191 9.10 -27.79 -2.39
CA GLU A 191 9.30 -29.03 -3.15
C GLU A 191 9.04 -30.28 -2.27
N ASP A 192 9.48 -30.24 -1.03
CA ASP A 192 9.25 -31.30 -0.03
C ASP A 192 8.69 -30.70 1.28
N PRO A 193 7.38 -30.76 1.51
CA PRO A 193 6.76 -30.25 2.73
C PRO A 193 7.27 -30.90 4.03
N SER A 194 7.94 -32.04 3.95
CA SER A 194 8.56 -32.70 5.13
C SER A 194 9.91 -32.11 5.51
N TYR A 195 10.54 -31.38 4.58
CA TYR A 195 11.79 -30.69 4.83
C TYR A 195 11.61 -29.59 5.87
N GLN A 196 12.49 -29.55 6.87
CA GLN A 196 12.48 -28.53 7.90
C GLN A 196 13.45 -27.40 7.52
N PRO A 197 12.95 -26.27 7.00
CA PRO A 197 13.81 -25.21 6.51
C PRO A 197 14.53 -24.52 7.67
N ARG A 198 15.79 -24.16 7.44
CA ARG A 198 16.59 -23.35 8.36
C ARG A 198 16.15 -21.90 8.29
N THR A 199 16.07 -21.26 9.44
CA THR A 199 15.93 -19.81 9.58
C THR A 199 17.20 -19.22 10.22
N ILE A 200 17.43 -17.95 9.99
CA ILE A 200 18.52 -17.16 10.58
C ILE A 200 17.96 -15.94 11.31
N CYS A 201 18.74 -15.34 12.21
CA CYS A 201 18.37 -14.12 12.91
C CYS A 201 18.73 -12.85 12.09
N MET A 202 18.26 -11.69 12.54
CA MET A 202 18.43 -10.42 11.84
C MET A 202 19.90 -10.01 11.68
N ASP A 203 20.77 -10.41 12.59
CA ASP A 203 22.21 -10.15 12.58
C ASP A 203 22.98 -11.07 11.61
N GLU A 204 22.35 -12.13 11.12
CA GLU A 204 22.95 -13.08 10.18
C GLU A 204 22.55 -12.82 8.72
N VAL A 205 21.61 -11.90 8.46
CA VAL A 205 21.15 -11.60 7.09
C VAL A 205 22.26 -10.97 6.26
N GLN A 206 22.21 -11.17 4.95
CA GLN A 206 23.22 -10.66 4.01
C GLN A 206 22.58 -9.70 3.01
N ALA A 207 23.30 -8.64 2.67
CA ALA A 207 22.86 -7.67 1.68
C ALA A 207 22.74 -8.31 0.29
N GLY A 208 21.64 -8.07 -0.40
CA GLY A 208 21.31 -8.60 -1.70
C GLY A 208 20.46 -9.88 -1.65
N GLU A 209 20.51 -10.63 -0.55
CA GLU A 209 19.79 -11.89 -0.41
C GLU A 209 18.29 -11.68 -0.14
N VAL A 210 17.50 -12.70 -0.49
CA VAL A 210 16.04 -12.72 -0.37
C VAL A 210 15.62 -13.72 0.70
N TYR A 211 14.66 -13.31 1.51
CA TYR A 211 14.18 -14.09 2.65
C TYR A 211 12.66 -14.09 2.75
N GLU A 212 12.06 -15.21 3.12
CA GLU A 212 10.71 -15.25 3.67
C GLU A 212 10.77 -14.83 5.14
N ILE A 213 9.88 -13.92 5.55
CA ILE A 213 9.82 -13.48 6.95
C ILE A 213 9.01 -14.46 7.80
N VAL A 214 9.54 -14.82 8.95
CA VAL A 214 8.90 -15.66 9.97
C VAL A 214 8.81 -14.87 11.27
N LEU A 215 7.63 -14.80 11.87
CA LEU A 215 7.34 -13.93 13.00
C LEU A 215 6.95 -14.71 14.25
N THR A 216 7.46 -14.26 15.39
CA THR A 216 6.93 -14.64 16.69
C THR A 216 6.44 -13.39 17.41
N VAL A 217 5.13 -13.30 17.65
CA VAL A 217 4.51 -12.16 18.34
C VAL A 217 4.58 -12.38 19.84
N LEU A 218 5.34 -11.50 20.53
CA LEU A 218 5.63 -11.65 21.96
C LEU A 218 4.54 -11.13 22.89
N LYS A 219 3.48 -10.53 22.34
CA LYS A 219 2.36 -9.95 23.10
C LYS A 219 1.23 -10.94 23.40
N GLY A 220 1.49 -12.23 23.30
CA GLY A 220 0.50 -13.31 23.42
C GLY A 220 -0.15 -13.64 22.07
N GLY A 221 -0.97 -14.70 22.08
CA GLY A 221 -1.64 -15.21 20.88
C GLY A 221 -0.99 -16.46 20.28
N ALA A 222 -1.46 -16.86 19.11
CA ALA A 222 -1.08 -18.13 18.47
C ALA A 222 0.11 -18.00 17.50
N PHE A 223 0.62 -16.79 17.29
CA PHE A 223 1.63 -16.53 16.25
C PHE A 223 3.05 -16.74 16.78
N ALA A 224 3.45 -18.01 16.91
CA ALA A 224 4.82 -18.43 17.20
C ALA A 224 5.40 -19.06 15.94
N ARG A 225 6.53 -18.53 15.47
CA ARG A 225 7.18 -18.93 14.21
C ARG A 225 6.22 -18.97 13.02
N TYR A 226 5.37 -17.95 12.96
CA TYR A 226 4.34 -17.81 11.93
C TYR A 226 4.95 -17.34 10.62
N ARG A 227 4.75 -18.12 9.56
CA ARG A 227 5.16 -17.80 8.21
C ARG A 227 4.09 -16.89 7.58
N VAL A 228 4.43 -15.64 7.40
CA VAL A 228 3.51 -14.66 6.78
C VAL A 228 3.36 -14.93 5.28
N GLY A 229 4.40 -15.54 4.69
CA GLY A 229 4.50 -15.78 3.25
C GLY A 229 4.90 -14.54 2.45
N ASP A 230 5.50 -13.55 3.10
CA ASP A 230 6.01 -12.35 2.47
C ASP A 230 7.52 -12.43 2.29
N MET A 231 8.00 -12.11 1.09
CA MET A 231 9.40 -12.18 0.69
C MET A 231 10.04 -10.79 0.68
N TYR A 232 11.20 -10.69 1.29
CA TYR A 232 11.95 -9.44 1.38
C TYR A 232 13.39 -9.60 0.91
N ARG A 233 13.89 -8.60 0.18
CA ARG A 233 15.31 -8.48 -0.11
C ARG A 233 15.99 -7.60 0.92
N CYS A 234 17.11 -8.04 1.48
CA CYS A 234 17.96 -7.19 2.30
C CYS A 234 18.73 -6.19 1.40
N LEU A 235 18.44 -4.90 1.54
CA LEU A 235 19.09 -3.84 0.76
C LEU A 235 20.45 -3.43 1.34
N GLY A 236 20.69 -3.68 2.62
CA GLY A 236 21.92 -3.34 3.29
C GLY A 236 21.80 -3.46 4.80
N LEU A 237 22.95 -3.63 5.46
CA LEU A 237 23.04 -3.88 6.90
C LEU A 237 23.16 -2.59 7.72
N THR A 238 23.56 -1.51 7.09
CA THR A 238 23.74 -0.19 7.71
C THR A 238 23.33 0.91 6.76
N SER A 239 22.95 2.06 7.29
CA SER A 239 22.72 3.28 6.51
C SER A 239 23.40 4.46 7.18
N ARG A 240 24.26 5.15 6.43
CA ARG A 240 24.86 6.40 6.89
C ARG A 240 23.87 7.56 6.87
N GLU A 241 22.98 7.57 5.88
CA GLU A 241 21.96 8.61 5.71
C GLU A 241 20.94 8.58 6.84
N ASP A 242 20.51 7.37 7.24
CA ASP A 242 19.56 7.17 8.34
C ASP A 242 20.24 6.99 9.70
N GLU A 243 21.56 7.01 9.74
CA GLU A 243 22.39 6.79 10.93
C GLU A 243 22.05 5.47 11.67
N THR A 244 21.68 4.41 10.90
CA THR A 244 21.25 3.12 11.47
C THR A 244 22.29 2.02 11.25
N ARG A 245 22.24 1.04 12.16
CA ARG A 245 22.97 -0.24 12.07
C ARG A 245 22.00 -1.43 12.04
N ILE A 246 20.77 -1.20 11.65
CA ILE A 246 19.73 -2.22 11.49
C ILE A 246 19.58 -2.51 10.00
N PRO A 247 19.49 -3.79 9.60
CA PRO A 247 19.23 -4.14 8.21
C PRO A 247 17.94 -3.50 7.68
N ARG A 248 17.98 -3.07 6.43
CA ARG A 248 16.81 -2.54 5.74
C ARG A 248 16.41 -3.46 4.61
N PHE A 249 15.10 -3.52 4.38
CA PHE A 249 14.49 -4.49 3.51
C PHE A 249 13.58 -3.85 2.48
N GLU A 250 13.46 -4.51 1.34
CA GLU A 250 12.50 -4.20 0.30
C GLU A 250 11.55 -5.37 0.17
N TYR A 251 10.24 -5.10 0.18
CA TYR A 251 9.24 -6.10 -0.15
C TYR A 251 9.37 -6.51 -1.62
N ILE A 252 9.40 -7.79 -1.89
CA ILE A 252 9.49 -8.33 -3.25
C ILE A 252 8.12 -8.79 -3.75
N ASP A 253 7.58 -9.81 -3.11
CA ASP A 253 6.27 -10.40 -3.38
C ASP A 253 5.93 -11.41 -2.27
N ARG A 254 4.93 -12.20 -2.50
CA ARG A 254 4.64 -13.37 -1.67
C ARG A 254 5.38 -14.62 -2.17
N VAL A 255 5.37 -15.66 -1.34
CA VAL A 255 5.83 -16.98 -1.76
C VAL A 255 5.14 -17.42 -3.06
N PRO A 256 5.81 -18.18 -3.94
CA PRO A 256 5.40 -18.38 -5.34
C PRO A 256 3.98 -18.84 -5.62
N ASP A 257 3.31 -19.52 -4.70
CA ASP A 257 1.94 -20.01 -4.92
C ASP A 257 0.84 -18.96 -4.73
N ILE A 258 1.21 -17.72 -4.40
CA ILE A 258 0.26 -16.64 -4.18
C ILE A 258 0.70 -15.39 -4.93
N ILE A 259 -0.14 -14.92 -5.86
CA ILE A 259 0.05 -13.64 -6.54
C ILE A 259 -0.75 -12.59 -5.79
N ASP A 260 -0.07 -11.57 -5.28
CA ASP A 260 -0.70 -10.41 -4.65
C ASP A 260 -0.69 -9.22 -5.61
N ILE A 261 -1.87 -8.68 -5.91
CA ILE A 261 -2.04 -7.50 -6.76
C ILE A 261 -2.44 -6.31 -5.89
N ALA A 262 -1.54 -5.36 -5.74
CA ALA A 262 -1.77 -4.07 -5.08
C ALA A 262 -2.21 -4.17 -3.60
N GLY A 263 -1.93 -5.27 -2.92
CA GLY A 263 -2.29 -5.49 -1.52
C GLY A 263 -3.75 -5.83 -1.25
N PHE A 264 -4.57 -5.96 -2.30
CA PHE A 264 -6.01 -6.25 -2.18
C PHE A 264 -6.42 -7.60 -2.73
N THR A 265 -5.81 -8.01 -3.83
CA THR A 265 -6.25 -9.18 -4.57
C THR A 265 -5.19 -10.25 -4.46
N ARG A 266 -5.47 -11.25 -3.65
CA ARG A 266 -4.63 -12.43 -3.49
C ARG A 266 -5.21 -13.56 -4.31
N ILE A 267 -4.42 -14.05 -5.26
CA ILE A 267 -4.81 -15.09 -6.19
C ILE A 267 -3.92 -16.30 -5.91
N SER A 268 -4.52 -17.36 -5.37
CA SER A 268 -3.81 -18.61 -5.16
C SER A 268 -3.85 -19.47 -6.41
N ARG A 269 -2.89 -20.40 -6.53
CA ARG A 269 -2.89 -21.45 -7.55
C ARG A 269 -4.25 -22.14 -7.66
N ASN A 270 -4.81 -22.55 -6.52
CA ASN A 270 -6.12 -23.20 -6.45
C ASN A 270 -7.25 -22.36 -7.04
N SER A 271 -7.19 -21.02 -6.85
CA SER A 271 -8.20 -20.11 -7.43
C SER A 271 -8.12 -20.12 -8.95
N ILE A 272 -6.90 -20.08 -9.52
CA ILE A 272 -6.69 -20.13 -10.97
C ILE A 272 -7.15 -21.48 -11.54
N GLU A 273 -6.76 -22.60 -10.92
CA GLU A 273 -7.17 -23.95 -11.33
C GLU A 273 -8.70 -24.11 -11.33
N ASN A 274 -9.37 -23.55 -10.33
CA ASN A 274 -10.84 -23.55 -10.28
C ASN A 274 -11.46 -22.75 -11.43
N VAL A 275 -10.93 -21.57 -11.74
CA VAL A 275 -11.41 -20.75 -12.87
C VAL A 275 -11.19 -21.48 -14.19
N ILE A 276 -10.01 -22.07 -14.41
CA ILE A 276 -9.70 -22.87 -15.59
C ILE A 276 -10.70 -24.01 -15.74
N ARG A 277 -10.94 -24.79 -14.68
CA ARG A 277 -11.93 -25.87 -14.71
C ARG A 277 -13.34 -25.38 -15.02
N LEU A 278 -13.76 -24.26 -14.44
CA LEU A 278 -15.10 -23.68 -14.67
C LEU A 278 -15.25 -23.08 -16.06
N SER A 279 -14.17 -22.67 -16.71
CA SER A 279 -14.22 -22.10 -18.07
C SER A 279 -14.66 -23.10 -19.13
N GLY A 280 -14.51 -24.40 -18.89
CA GLY A 280 -14.79 -25.46 -19.86
C GLY A 280 -13.83 -25.48 -21.07
N LEU A 281 -12.78 -24.67 -21.06
CA LEU A 281 -11.75 -24.67 -22.10
C LEU A 281 -10.83 -25.87 -21.92
N GLY A 282 -10.43 -26.49 -23.05
CA GLY A 282 -9.39 -27.54 -23.06
C GLY A 282 -8.02 -26.88 -22.88
N ILE A 283 -7.60 -26.68 -21.64
CA ILE A 283 -6.28 -26.15 -21.29
C ILE A 283 -5.40 -27.30 -20.87
N GLN A 284 -4.29 -27.48 -21.61
CA GLN A 284 -3.33 -28.52 -21.37
C GLN A 284 -2.33 -28.12 -20.26
N ASP A 285 -1.84 -26.89 -20.32
CA ASP A 285 -0.92 -26.34 -19.32
C ASP A 285 -1.13 -24.83 -19.18
N TRP A 286 -0.68 -24.26 -18.07
CA TRP A 286 -0.81 -22.82 -17.79
C TRP A 286 0.28 -22.30 -16.87
N THR A 287 0.58 -21.01 -17.02
CA THR A 287 1.44 -20.25 -16.12
C THR A 287 0.81 -18.91 -15.84
N ALA A 288 0.78 -18.53 -14.57
CA ALA A 288 0.29 -17.23 -14.13
C ALA A 288 1.45 -16.40 -13.58
N LEU A 289 1.56 -15.16 -14.05
CA LEU A 289 2.60 -14.24 -13.62
C LEU A 289 1.98 -12.90 -13.21
N LYS A 290 2.57 -12.29 -12.21
CA LYS A 290 2.38 -10.88 -11.93
C LYS A 290 3.32 -10.09 -12.82
N GLU A 291 2.76 -9.29 -13.69
CA GLU A 291 3.51 -8.42 -14.60
C GLU A 291 3.18 -6.96 -14.33
N PHE A 292 3.97 -6.05 -14.90
CA PHE A 292 3.80 -4.63 -14.72
C PHE A 292 3.67 -3.94 -16.07
N THR A 293 2.73 -2.98 -16.18
CA THR A 293 2.54 -2.23 -17.43
C THR A 293 3.81 -1.43 -17.77
N PRO A 294 4.24 -1.42 -19.05
CA PRO A 294 5.48 -0.75 -19.44
C PRO A 294 5.48 0.77 -19.20
N ASP A 295 4.32 1.40 -19.32
CA ASP A 295 4.15 2.85 -19.22
C ASP A 295 4.11 3.37 -17.78
N LYS A 296 3.49 2.61 -16.88
CA LYS A 296 3.17 3.07 -15.51
C LYS A 296 3.61 2.10 -14.41
N GLY A 297 4.23 0.99 -14.76
CA GLY A 297 4.69 -0.01 -13.79
C GLY A 297 3.57 -0.62 -12.95
N ARG A 298 2.33 -0.69 -13.48
CA ARG A 298 1.19 -1.19 -12.70
C ARG A 298 1.09 -2.68 -12.72
N PRO A 299 0.82 -3.31 -11.57
CA PRO A 299 0.70 -4.76 -11.50
C PRO A 299 -0.60 -5.23 -12.15
N TYR A 300 -0.51 -6.31 -12.90
CA TYR A 300 -1.65 -7.06 -13.43
C TYR A 300 -1.33 -8.55 -13.46
N LEU A 301 -2.38 -9.38 -13.48
CA LEU A 301 -2.25 -10.82 -13.67
C LEU A 301 -2.18 -11.12 -15.16
N HIS A 302 -1.14 -11.83 -15.56
CA HIS A 302 -1.04 -12.42 -16.90
C HIS A 302 -1.15 -13.94 -16.78
N LEU A 303 -2.11 -14.52 -17.48
CA LEU A 303 -2.31 -15.96 -17.55
C LEU A 303 -1.94 -16.45 -18.94
N TYR A 304 -0.87 -17.20 -19.03
CA TYR A 304 -0.47 -17.91 -20.23
C TYR A 304 -1.13 -19.29 -20.22
N VAL A 305 -1.75 -19.68 -21.31
CA VAL A 305 -2.44 -20.98 -21.43
C VAL A 305 -2.04 -21.70 -22.70
N GLU A 306 -1.79 -22.99 -22.59
CA GLU A 306 -1.66 -23.91 -23.70
C GLU A 306 -2.98 -24.63 -23.91
N LEU A 307 -3.55 -24.50 -25.11
CA LEU A 307 -4.83 -25.12 -25.45
C LEU A 307 -4.57 -26.52 -26.04
N THR A 308 -5.48 -27.47 -25.77
CA THR A 308 -5.47 -28.82 -26.36
C THR A 308 -5.87 -28.85 -27.80
#